data_14570198ffe12993ffba866134359999
#
_entry.id   14570198ffe12993ffba866134359999
#
_cell.length_a   1.000
_cell.length_b   1.000
_cell.length_c   1.000
_cell.angle_alpha   90.00
_cell.angle_beta   90.00
_cell.angle_gamma   90.00
#
_symmetry.space_group_name_H-M   'P 1'
#
loop_
_entity.id
_entity.type
_entity.pdbx_description
1 polymer ?
#
loop_
_entity_poly.entity_id
_entity_poly.type
_entity_poly.pdbx_seq_one_letter_code
_entity_poly.pdbx_strand_id
1 'polypeptide(L)'
;MSDNTHTTLSARQAEHDPNFMLSLARGLEVLNAFTPQRQRLTISQLSQKTQISRAAVRRCLYTLAALGMVHSPDGRSYELLPRVLAVGHAYLAGTPLAKVAQTALDNLGKTL
;
A
#
# COMPACT_ATOMS: atom_id res chain seq x y z
N MET A 1 20.95 7.16 7.41
CA MET A 1 19.66 6.56 7.15
C MET A 1 18.66 7.65 6.83
N SER A 2 17.88 7.40 5.86
CA SER A 2 16.86 8.35 5.48
C SER A 2 15.59 8.09 6.28
N ASP A 3 14.94 9.15 6.71
CA ASP A 3 13.63 9.05 7.32
C ASP A 3 12.56 9.08 6.21
N ASN A 4 11.31 9.03 6.62
CA ASN A 4 10.20 9.02 5.67
C ASN A 4 10.10 10.31 4.88
N THR A 5 10.43 11.43 5.50
CA THR A 5 10.38 12.72 4.82
C THR A 5 11.38 12.77 3.68
N HIS A 6 12.62 12.32 3.95
CA HIS A 6 13.65 12.27 2.93
C HIS A 6 13.25 11.35 1.78
N THR A 7 12.69 10.18 2.09
CA THR A 7 12.23 9.24 1.09
C THR A 7 11.13 9.86 0.22
N THR A 8 10.20 10.60 0.85
CA THR A 8 9.11 11.23 0.13
C THR A 8 9.63 12.29 -0.85
N LEU A 9 10.60 13.11 -0.42
CA LEU A 9 11.19 14.11 -1.30
C LEU A 9 11.93 13.44 -2.46
N SER A 10 12.65 12.36 -2.20
CA SER A 10 13.33 11.62 -3.25
C SER A 10 12.34 11.06 -4.26
N ALA A 11 11.21 10.57 -3.80
CA ALA A 11 10.17 10.05 -4.69
C ALA A 11 9.62 11.15 -5.59
N ARG A 12 9.37 12.34 -5.04
CA ARG A 12 8.89 13.46 -5.85
C ARG A 12 9.89 13.87 -6.92
N GLN A 13 11.15 13.93 -6.55
CA GLN A 13 12.20 14.27 -7.49
C GLN A 13 12.32 13.22 -8.57
N ALA A 14 12.16 11.96 -8.20
CA ALA A 14 12.26 10.84 -9.13
C ALA A 14 11.12 10.82 -10.15
N GLU A 15 9.98 11.46 -9.87
CA GLU A 15 8.86 11.48 -10.80
C GLU A 15 9.22 12.07 -12.16
N HIS A 16 10.26 12.88 -12.22
CA HIS A 16 10.72 13.45 -13.48
C HIS A 16 11.74 12.56 -14.20
N ASP A 17 12.19 11.51 -13.56
CA ASP A 17 13.13 10.57 -14.15
C ASP A 17 12.38 9.61 -15.07
N PRO A 18 12.82 9.43 -16.34
CA PRO A 18 12.14 8.50 -17.23
C PRO A 18 12.15 7.05 -16.76
N ASN A 19 13.05 6.69 -15.84
CA ASN A 19 13.06 5.34 -15.28
C ASN A 19 12.05 5.15 -14.14
N PHE A 20 11.48 6.22 -13.64
CA PHE A 20 10.51 6.13 -12.56
C PHE A 20 9.16 5.67 -13.11
N MET A 21 8.61 4.59 -12.56
CA MET A 21 7.33 4.07 -13.00
C MET A 21 6.22 4.61 -12.10
N LEU A 22 5.61 5.70 -12.53
CA LEU A 22 4.57 6.35 -11.74
C LEU A 22 3.40 5.43 -11.47
N SER A 23 3.03 4.58 -12.44
CA SER A 23 1.94 3.64 -12.24
C SER A 23 2.22 2.66 -11.10
N LEU A 24 3.46 2.19 -11.01
CA LEU A 24 3.84 1.29 -9.91
C LEU A 24 3.77 2.03 -8.57
N ALA A 25 4.30 3.25 -8.52
CA ALA A 25 4.26 4.05 -7.31
C ALA A 25 2.83 4.29 -6.84
N ARG A 26 1.92 4.58 -7.77
CA ARG A 26 0.51 4.80 -7.46
C ARG A 26 -0.14 3.53 -6.93
N GLY A 27 0.17 2.38 -7.52
CA GLY A 27 -0.35 1.11 -7.05
C GLY A 27 0.05 0.82 -5.62
N LEU A 28 1.31 1.08 -5.29
CA LEU A 28 1.80 0.89 -3.92
C LEU A 28 1.14 1.87 -2.96
N GLU A 29 0.90 3.11 -3.38
CA GLU A 29 0.20 4.08 -2.54
C GLU A 29 -1.23 3.65 -2.25
N VAL A 30 -1.91 3.08 -3.24
CA VAL A 30 -3.26 2.56 -3.04
C VAL A 30 -3.24 1.44 -1.99
N LEU A 31 -2.29 0.52 -2.08
CA LEU A 31 -2.17 -0.53 -1.07
C LEU A 31 -1.93 0.04 0.33
N ASN A 32 -1.07 1.04 0.43
CA ASN A 32 -0.74 1.65 1.71
C ASN A 32 -1.88 2.46 2.32
N ALA A 33 -2.89 2.78 1.55
CA ALA A 33 -4.03 3.56 2.05
C ALA A 33 -4.92 2.76 3.00
N PHE A 34 -4.88 1.43 2.90
CA PHE A 34 -5.65 0.57 3.80
C PHE A 34 -4.93 0.50 5.14
N THR A 35 -5.69 0.59 6.21
CA THR A 35 -5.15 0.55 7.57
C THR A 35 -6.04 -0.37 8.41
N PRO A 36 -5.56 -0.80 9.59
CA PRO A 36 -6.40 -1.60 10.48
C PRO A 36 -7.72 -0.92 10.83
N GLN A 37 -7.75 0.42 10.86
CA GLN A 37 -8.95 1.18 11.17
C GLN A 37 -9.84 1.39 9.95
N ARG A 38 -9.29 1.28 8.75
CA ARG A 38 -10.01 1.49 7.51
C ARG A 38 -9.71 0.35 6.55
N GLN A 39 -10.30 -0.81 6.84
CA GLN A 39 -10.03 -2.04 6.09
C GLN A 39 -10.81 -2.12 4.78
N ARG A 40 -11.86 -1.33 4.64
CA ARG A 40 -12.64 -1.23 3.40
C ARG A 40 -12.67 0.22 2.94
N LEU A 41 -12.36 0.42 1.67
CA LEU A 41 -12.32 1.76 1.09
C LEU A 41 -12.94 1.72 -0.30
N THR A 42 -13.71 2.77 -0.61
CA THR A 42 -14.25 2.97 -1.96
C THR A 42 -13.23 3.68 -2.82
N ILE A 43 -13.47 3.69 -4.14
CA ILE A 43 -12.60 4.43 -5.07
C ILE A 43 -12.52 5.90 -4.66
N SER A 44 -13.65 6.50 -4.29
CA SER A 44 -13.67 7.91 -3.87
C SER A 44 -12.82 8.14 -2.63
N GLN A 45 -12.94 7.26 -1.64
CA GLN A 45 -12.16 7.38 -0.41
C GLN A 45 -10.67 7.20 -0.68
N LEU A 46 -10.32 6.24 -1.52
CA LEU A 46 -8.92 6.02 -1.91
C LEU A 46 -8.37 7.21 -2.66
N SER A 47 -9.15 7.76 -3.58
CA SER A 47 -8.73 8.93 -4.35
C SER A 47 -8.48 10.12 -3.43
N GLN A 48 -9.39 10.34 -2.48
CA GLN A 48 -9.25 11.45 -1.55
C GLN A 48 -8.03 11.27 -0.63
N LYS A 49 -7.84 10.05 -0.15
CA LYS A 49 -6.76 9.77 0.80
C LYS A 49 -5.38 9.83 0.14
N THR A 50 -5.27 9.36 -1.08
CA THR A 50 -3.99 9.29 -1.78
C THR A 50 -3.71 10.50 -2.67
N GLN A 51 -4.72 11.31 -2.95
CA GLN A 51 -4.64 12.43 -3.90
C GLN A 51 -4.34 11.94 -5.32
N ILE A 52 -4.71 10.71 -5.62
CA ILE A 52 -4.63 10.12 -6.95
C ILE A 52 -6.02 10.20 -7.58
N SER A 53 -6.11 10.50 -8.85
CA SER A 53 -7.40 10.62 -9.53
C SER A 53 -8.21 9.33 -9.43
N ARG A 54 -9.53 9.45 -9.47
CA ARG A 54 -10.40 8.27 -9.42
C ARG A 54 -10.11 7.30 -10.55
N ALA A 55 -9.84 7.84 -11.75
CA ALA A 55 -9.52 6.99 -12.90
C ALA A 55 -8.26 6.17 -12.67
N ALA A 56 -7.22 6.81 -12.10
CA ALA A 56 -5.97 6.11 -11.81
C ALA A 56 -6.16 5.10 -10.68
N VAL A 57 -6.92 5.46 -9.63
CA VAL A 57 -7.23 4.52 -8.55
C VAL A 57 -7.96 3.30 -9.10
N ARG A 58 -8.94 3.52 -9.97
CA ARG A 58 -9.70 2.41 -10.57
C ARG A 58 -8.78 1.46 -11.32
N ARG A 59 -7.84 2.02 -12.09
CA ARG A 59 -6.89 1.19 -12.85
C ARG A 59 -5.95 0.43 -11.93
N CYS A 60 -5.50 1.07 -10.85
CA CYS A 60 -4.68 0.40 -9.85
C CYS A 60 -5.43 -0.77 -9.22
N LEU A 61 -6.67 -0.54 -8.82
CA LEU A 61 -7.48 -1.58 -8.19
C LEU A 61 -7.78 -2.73 -9.16
N TYR A 62 -8.01 -2.40 -10.42
CA TYR A 62 -8.23 -3.43 -11.42
C TYR A 62 -7.01 -4.36 -11.51
N THR A 63 -5.83 -3.78 -11.58
CA THR A 63 -4.59 -4.55 -11.66
C THR A 63 -4.35 -5.33 -10.36
N LEU A 64 -4.54 -4.68 -9.22
CA LEU A 64 -4.33 -5.33 -7.93
C LEU A 64 -5.31 -6.49 -7.71
N ALA A 65 -6.54 -6.32 -8.19
CA ALA A 65 -7.53 -7.39 -8.11
C ALA A 65 -7.13 -8.57 -9.00
N ALA A 66 -6.64 -8.27 -10.21
CA ALA A 66 -6.17 -9.32 -11.12
C ALA A 66 -5.00 -10.10 -10.53
N LEU A 67 -4.17 -9.43 -9.73
CA LEU A 67 -3.04 -10.05 -9.05
C LEU A 67 -3.43 -10.73 -7.75
N GLY A 68 -4.69 -10.65 -7.34
CA GLY A 68 -5.16 -11.27 -6.11
C GLY A 68 -4.79 -10.53 -4.85
N MET A 69 -4.46 -9.25 -4.95
CA MET A 69 -4.05 -8.43 -3.81
C MET A 69 -5.21 -7.74 -3.13
N VAL A 70 -6.25 -7.41 -3.89
CA VAL A 70 -7.45 -6.78 -3.35
C VAL A 70 -8.69 -7.48 -3.88
N HIS A 71 -9.81 -7.26 -3.20
CA HIS A 71 -11.08 -7.86 -3.54
C HIS A 71 -12.20 -6.89 -3.22
N SER A 72 -13.23 -6.88 -4.05
CA SER A 72 -14.43 -6.08 -3.81
C SER A 72 -15.59 -7.02 -3.52
N PRO A 73 -16.01 -7.14 -2.25
CA PRO A 73 -17.12 -8.05 -1.93
C PRO A 73 -18.47 -7.55 -2.41
N ASP A 74 -18.62 -6.23 -2.60
CA ASP A 74 -19.90 -5.63 -2.95
C ASP A 74 -19.89 -4.84 -4.26
N GLY A 75 -18.75 -4.82 -4.97
CA GLY A 75 -18.60 -4.06 -6.20
C GLY A 75 -18.40 -2.56 -5.99
N ARG A 76 -18.37 -2.09 -4.76
CA ARG A 76 -18.24 -0.67 -4.44
C ARG A 76 -17.06 -0.35 -3.58
N SER A 77 -16.78 -1.17 -2.59
CA SER A 77 -15.64 -1.01 -1.70
C SER A 77 -14.64 -2.13 -1.95
N TYR A 78 -13.42 -1.92 -1.53
CA TYR A 78 -12.33 -2.85 -1.74
C TYR A 78 -11.65 -3.13 -0.42
N GLU A 79 -11.08 -4.32 -0.31
CA GLU A 79 -10.33 -4.73 0.86
C GLU A 79 -9.10 -5.51 0.43
N LEU A 80 -8.05 -5.48 1.27
CA LEU A 80 -6.83 -6.23 0.99
C LEU A 80 -7.06 -7.71 1.19
N LEU A 81 -6.38 -8.52 0.39
CA LEU A 81 -6.37 -9.97 0.54
C LEU A 81 -5.04 -10.41 1.15
N PRO A 82 -5.03 -11.60 1.79
CA PRO A 82 -3.80 -12.09 2.44
C PRO A 82 -2.60 -12.23 1.52
N ARG A 83 -2.80 -12.34 0.20
CA ARG A 83 -1.70 -12.43 -0.75
C ARG A 83 -0.74 -11.24 -0.66
N VAL A 84 -1.22 -10.09 -0.16
CA VAL A 84 -0.36 -8.93 0.06
C VAL A 84 0.83 -9.28 0.94
N LEU A 85 0.66 -10.22 1.86
CA LEU A 85 1.73 -10.65 2.76
C LEU A 85 2.87 -11.35 2.03
N ALA A 86 2.60 -11.92 0.85
CA ALA A 86 3.63 -12.58 0.07
C ALA A 86 4.73 -11.63 -0.37
N VAL A 87 4.42 -10.35 -0.50
CA VAL A 87 5.39 -9.34 -0.89
C VAL A 87 6.53 -9.25 0.11
N GLY A 88 6.24 -9.43 1.40
CA GLY A 88 7.26 -9.37 2.43
C GLY A 88 7.82 -10.72 2.85
N HIS A 89 7.39 -11.81 2.19
CA HIS A 89 7.75 -13.15 2.62
C HIS A 89 9.26 -13.40 2.59
N ALA A 90 9.91 -12.97 1.54
CA ALA A 90 11.37 -13.17 1.40
C ALA A 90 12.13 -12.47 2.51
N TYR A 91 11.68 -11.27 2.87
CA TYR A 91 12.31 -10.53 3.97
C TYR A 91 12.13 -11.27 5.29
N LEU A 92 10.91 -11.72 5.57
CA LEU A 92 10.61 -12.42 6.81
C LEU A 92 11.37 -13.73 6.92
N ALA A 93 11.59 -14.42 5.80
CA ALA A 93 12.35 -15.67 5.80
C ALA A 93 13.80 -15.48 6.22
N GLY A 94 14.38 -14.30 5.96
CA GLY A 94 15.75 -14.01 6.31
C GLY A 94 15.92 -13.23 7.61
N THR A 95 14.86 -13.04 8.38
CA THR A 95 14.88 -12.20 9.57
C THR A 95 14.21 -12.93 10.73
N PRO A 96 14.72 -12.81 11.98
CA PRO A 96 14.05 -13.42 13.13
C PRO A 96 12.60 -12.94 13.22
N LEU A 97 11.70 -13.86 13.01
CA LEU A 97 10.26 -13.53 12.95
C LEU A 97 9.77 -12.90 14.24
N ALA A 98 10.24 -13.41 15.38
CA ALA A 98 9.80 -12.90 16.67
C ALA A 98 10.11 -11.41 16.81
N LYS A 99 11.29 -10.99 16.34
CA LYS A 99 11.68 -9.58 16.42
C LYS A 99 10.82 -8.72 15.52
N VAL A 100 10.57 -9.19 14.31
CA VAL A 100 9.72 -8.46 13.36
C VAL A 100 8.30 -8.34 13.91
N ALA A 101 7.77 -9.45 14.41
CA ALA A 101 6.42 -9.46 14.96
C ALA A 101 6.30 -8.55 16.19
N GLN A 102 7.32 -8.54 17.05
CA GLN A 102 7.29 -7.68 18.23
C GLN A 102 7.27 -6.21 17.84
N THR A 103 8.09 -5.83 16.87
CA THR A 103 8.11 -4.46 16.39
C THR A 103 6.76 -4.05 15.82
N ALA A 104 6.14 -4.93 15.04
CA ALA A 104 4.83 -4.65 14.46
C ALA A 104 3.77 -4.51 15.55
N LEU A 105 3.81 -5.37 16.57
CA LEU A 105 2.86 -5.30 17.68
C LEU A 105 3.04 -4.03 18.48
N ASP A 106 4.29 -3.63 18.72
CA ASP A 106 4.57 -2.39 19.45
C ASP A 106 4.01 -1.18 18.70
N ASN A 107 4.18 -1.17 17.37
CA ASN A 107 3.65 -0.08 16.55
C ASN A 107 2.13 -0.05 16.59
N LEU A 108 1.48 -1.19 16.54
CA LEU A 108 0.03 -1.28 16.64
C LEU A 108 -0.46 -0.80 18.01
N GLY A 109 0.26 -1.17 19.06
CA GLY A 109 -0.07 -0.74 20.39
C GLY A 109 -0.04 0.78 20.54
N LYS A 110 0.92 1.42 19.90
CA LYS A 110 1.01 2.88 19.92
C LYS A 110 -0.09 3.53 19.11
N THR A 111 -0.54 2.86 18.06
CA THR A 111 -1.59 3.38 17.19
C THR A 111 -2.97 3.21 17.82
N LEU A 112 -3.15 2.12 18.51
CA LEU A 112 -4.43 1.79 19.12
C LEU A 112 -4.59 2.47 20.47
#